data_21ddc09f72219427cfec9e180f27ed32
#
_entry.id   21ddc09f72219427cfec9e180f27ed32
#
_cell.length_a   1.000
_cell.length_b   1.000
_cell.length_c   1.000
_cell.angle_alpha   90.00
_cell.angle_beta   90.00
_cell.angle_gamma   90.00
#
_symmetry.space_group_name_H-M   'P 1'
#
loop_
_entity.id
_entity.type
_entity.pdbx_description
1 polymer ?
#
loop_
_entity_poly.entity_id
_entity_poly.type
_entity_poly.pdbx_seq_one_letter_code
_entity_poly.pdbx_strand_id
1 'polypeptide(L)'
;WPSFDDEIEGAITHYEDLSGGRVRTEICCNKCDGHLGHVFVGEQITAKDTRHCVNSLSIRFKSYSKLQRATFGAGCFWSVEKLFKATEGVYLTSVGYMGGNTDKPTYKEVCSGTTNHAEVIDLYFNSEKVSYTTLLNLFWANHNPTTLNRQGFDNGTQYRSVVFYHSEKQQKEVELSIKEQQRNWENEIITQIIPTLTLIVTFHDLNSVWQVSN
;
A
#
# COMPACT_ATOMS: atom_id res chain seq x y z
N TRP A 1 16.81 -11.27 -18.93
CA TRP A 1 17.21 -10.45 -17.78
C TRP A 1 16.29 -9.25 -17.71
N PRO A 2 15.34 -9.18 -16.76
CA PRO A 2 14.56 -7.98 -16.49
C PRO A 2 15.48 -6.80 -16.17
N SER A 3 15.10 -5.61 -16.63
CA SER A 3 15.85 -4.38 -16.36
C SER A 3 14.90 -3.25 -16.03
N PHE A 4 15.31 -2.38 -15.11
CA PHE A 4 14.60 -1.17 -14.71
C PHE A 4 15.62 -0.05 -14.42
N ASP A 5 15.17 1.19 -14.42
CA ASP A 5 16.03 2.38 -14.31
C ASP A 5 15.93 3.10 -12.95
N ASP A 6 15.10 2.58 -12.05
CA ASP A 6 14.89 3.13 -10.73
C ASP A 6 14.61 2.04 -9.70
N GLU A 7 14.87 2.35 -8.46
CA GLU A 7 14.61 1.48 -7.31
C GLU A 7 13.72 2.18 -6.28
N ILE A 8 13.04 1.37 -5.48
CA ILE A 8 12.35 1.89 -4.30
C ILE A 8 13.40 2.12 -3.23
N GLU A 9 13.42 3.31 -2.65
CA GLU A 9 14.35 3.67 -1.59
C GLU A 9 14.33 2.64 -0.46
N GLY A 10 15.52 2.13 -0.10
CA GLY A 10 15.66 1.11 0.93
C GLY A 10 15.27 -0.31 0.54
N ALA A 11 14.88 -0.59 -0.71
CA ALA A 11 14.51 -1.93 -1.16
C ALA A 11 15.72 -2.79 -1.51
N ILE A 12 16.83 -2.19 -1.93
CA ILE A 12 18.05 -2.88 -2.31
C ILE A 12 19.28 -2.32 -1.60
N THR A 13 20.29 -3.16 -1.47
CA THR A 13 21.63 -2.80 -0.96
C THR A 13 22.63 -2.97 -2.08
N HIS A 14 23.57 -2.04 -2.19
CA HIS A 14 24.62 -2.02 -3.20
C HIS A 14 25.94 -2.51 -2.59
N TYR A 15 26.60 -3.43 -3.27
CA TYR A 15 27.92 -3.93 -2.90
C TYR A 15 28.89 -3.82 -4.08
N GLU A 16 30.16 -3.58 -3.78
CA GLU A 16 31.21 -3.66 -4.79
C GLU A 16 31.51 -5.13 -5.11
N ASP A 17 31.40 -5.51 -6.39
CA ASP A 17 31.73 -6.84 -6.88
C ASP A 17 32.98 -6.80 -7.73
N LEU A 18 34.06 -7.38 -7.22
CA LEU A 18 35.37 -7.48 -7.86
C LEU A 18 35.58 -8.82 -8.60
N SER A 19 34.56 -9.66 -8.65
CA SER A 19 34.64 -10.97 -9.30
C SER A 19 34.82 -10.83 -10.82
N GLY A 20 35.44 -11.84 -11.43
CA GLY A 20 35.62 -11.90 -12.88
C GLY A 20 36.53 -10.83 -13.47
N GLY A 21 37.38 -10.16 -12.66
CA GLY A 21 38.37 -9.19 -13.11
C GLY A 21 37.79 -7.85 -13.58
N ARG A 22 36.56 -7.54 -13.18
CA ARG A 22 35.87 -6.26 -13.43
C ARG A 22 35.28 -5.72 -12.13
N VAL A 23 35.28 -4.40 -11.99
CA VAL A 23 34.56 -3.72 -10.91
C VAL A 23 33.12 -3.53 -11.35
N ARG A 24 32.18 -4.08 -10.59
CA ARG A 24 30.75 -3.95 -10.83
C ARG A 24 30.07 -3.58 -9.53
N THR A 25 28.82 -3.06 -9.60
CA THR A 25 27.98 -2.86 -8.42
C THR A 25 26.92 -3.95 -8.39
N GLU A 26 27.06 -4.90 -7.46
CA GLU A 26 26.06 -5.90 -7.16
C GLU A 26 24.88 -5.26 -6.42
N ILE A 27 23.68 -5.73 -6.69
CA ILE A 27 22.48 -5.36 -5.96
C ILE A 27 21.87 -6.58 -5.28
N CYS A 28 21.58 -6.43 -3.99
CA CYS A 28 20.98 -7.45 -3.14
C CYS A 28 19.68 -6.92 -2.53
N CYS A 29 18.78 -7.85 -2.19
CA CYS A 29 17.56 -7.50 -1.46
C CYS A 29 17.92 -6.99 -0.06
N ASN A 30 17.53 -5.78 0.31
CA ASN A 30 17.83 -5.21 1.63
C ASN A 30 17.23 -6.01 2.80
N LYS A 31 16.19 -6.82 2.55
CA LYS A 31 15.52 -7.62 3.58
C LYS A 31 16.21 -8.95 3.90
N CYS A 32 16.74 -9.64 2.88
CA CYS A 32 17.26 -11.00 3.03
C CYS A 32 18.67 -11.19 2.46
N ASP A 33 19.29 -10.10 2.00
CA ASP A 33 20.61 -10.05 1.37
C ASP A 33 20.77 -10.99 0.15
N GLY A 34 19.66 -11.48 -0.40
CA GLY A 34 19.68 -12.34 -1.58
C GLY A 34 20.12 -11.57 -2.82
N HIS A 35 21.04 -12.16 -3.60
CA HIS A 35 21.54 -11.58 -4.85
C HIS A 35 20.40 -11.34 -5.85
N LEU A 36 20.29 -10.13 -6.37
CA LEU A 36 19.32 -9.74 -7.40
C LEU A 36 19.97 -9.62 -8.77
N GLY A 37 21.14 -9.03 -8.84
CA GLY A 37 21.84 -8.74 -10.08
C GLY A 37 22.89 -7.65 -9.92
N HIS A 38 23.04 -6.80 -10.95
CA HIS A 38 24.01 -5.70 -10.95
C HIS A 38 23.37 -4.44 -11.51
N VAL A 39 23.85 -3.28 -11.07
CA VAL A 39 23.50 -1.97 -11.63
C VAL A 39 24.63 -1.43 -12.49
N PHE A 40 24.25 -0.83 -13.61
CA PHE A 40 25.12 -0.20 -14.58
C PHE A 40 24.73 1.26 -14.75
N VAL A 41 25.73 2.14 -14.77
CA VAL A 41 25.57 3.58 -14.92
C VAL A 41 26.43 4.06 -16.10
N GLY A 42 26.01 5.07 -16.81
CA GLY A 42 26.78 5.65 -17.91
C GLY A 42 26.48 5.02 -19.28
N GLU A 43 25.45 4.16 -19.38
CA GLU A 43 25.11 3.50 -20.65
C GLU A 43 24.19 4.39 -21.54
N GLN A 44 23.64 5.48 -21.02
CA GLN A 44 22.75 6.44 -21.70
C GLN A 44 21.51 5.79 -22.35
N ILE A 45 21.02 4.69 -21.76
CA ILE A 45 19.87 3.95 -22.27
C ILE A 45 18.56 4.52 -21.74
N THR A 46 18.58 5.10 -20.52
CA THR A 46 17.41 5.68 -19.85
C THR A 46 17.67 7.13 -19.46
N ALA A 47 16.61 7.88 -19.15
CA ALA A 47 16.72 9.26 -18.68
C ALA A 47 17.51 9.39 -17.35
N LYS A 48 17.54 8.34 -16.55
CA LYS A 48 18.29 8.29 -15.27
C LYS A 48 19.72 7.77 -15.43
N ASP A 49 20.11 7.44 -16.66
CA ASP A 49 21.42 6.86 -17.00
C ASP A 49 21.83 5.69 -16.08
N THR A 50 20.81 4.97 -15.61
CA THR A 50 20.98 3.86 -14.68
C THR A 50 20.18 2.65 -15.19
N ARG A 51 20.77 1.48 -15.14
CA ARG A 51 20.11 0.21 -15.48
C ARG A 51 20.41 -0.85 -14.44
N HIS A 52 19.39 -1.25 -13.71
CA HIS A 52 19.42 -2.42 -12.85
C HIS A 52 19.12 -3.67 -13.71
N CYS A 53 20.10 -4.53 -13.86
CA CYS A 53 19.97 -5.80 -14.60
C CYS A 53 19.82 -6.94 -13.61
N VAL A 54 18.62 -7.54 -13.54
CA VAL A 54 18.25 -8.47 -12.48
C VAL A 54 18.12 -9.88 -13.01
N ASN A 55 18.50 -10.86 -12.20
CA ASN A 55 18.28 -12.24 -12.53
C ASN A 55 16.77 -12.56 -12.44
N SER A 56 16.19 -13.06 -13.53
CA SER A 56 14.77 -13.43 -13.62
C SER A 56 14.34 -14.51 -12.62
N LEU A 57 15.29 -15.31 -12.11
CA LEU A 57 15.01 -16.28 -11.04
C LEU A 57 14.93 -15.65 -9.65
N SER A 58 15.54 -14.49 -9.48
CA SER A 58 15.55 -13.77 -8.19
C SER A 58 14.32 -12.90 -7.98
N ILE A 59 13.56 -12.60 -9.04
CA ILE A 59 12.38 -11.74 -8.97
C ILE A 59 11.19 -12.34 -9.74
N ARG A 60 9.99 -12.08 -9.23
CA ARG A 60 8.76 -12.38 -9.97
C ARG A 60 8.15 -11.06 -10.46
N PHE A 61 8.12 -10.85 -11.77
CA PHE A 61 7.41 -9.71 -12.34
C PHE A 61 5.91 -9.83 -12.10
N LYS A 62 5.32 -8.82 -11.48
CA LYS A 62 3.89 -8.66 -11.35
C LYS A 62 3.49 -7.37 -12.07
N SER A 63 2.74 -7.50 -13.16
CA SER A 63 2.24 -6.32 -13.88
C SER A 63 1.15 -5.64 -13.07
N TYR A 64 1.40 -4.39 -12.67
CA TYR A 64 0.40 -3.57 -11.97
C TYR A 64 -0.72 -3.07 -12.89
N SER A 65 -0.54 -3.10 -14.21
CA SER A 65 -1.54 -2.64 -15.19
C SER A 65 -2.87 -3.39 -15.12
N LYS A 66 -2.89 -4.59 -14.53
CA LYS A 66 -4.09 -5.40 -14.32
C LYS A 66 -4.62 -5.35 -12.89
N LEU A 67 -3.93 -4.67 -11.98
CA LEU A 67 -4.37 -4.57 -10.60
C LEU A 67 -5.30 -3.38 -10.42
N GLN A 68 -6.31 -3.59 -9.60
CA GLN A 68 -7.15 -2.51 -9.09
C GLN A 68 -6.61 -2.04 -7.74
N ARG A 69 -6.91 -0.80 -7.40
CA ARG A 69 -6.50 -0.19 -6.15
C ARG A 69 -7.69 -0.02 -5.22
N ALA A 70 -7.50 -0.18 -3.92
CA ALA A 70 -8.50 0.08 -2.89
C ALA A 70 -7.82 0.73 -1.68
N THR A 71 -8.52 1.65 -1.00
CA THR A 71 -7.97 2.35 0.16
C THR A 71 -9.02 2.45 1.26
N PHE A 72 -8.67 1.98 2.47
CA PHE A 72 -9.56 1.87 3.61
C PHE A 72 -8.93 2.45 4.87
N GLY A 73 -9.72 3.18 5.67
CA GLY A 73 -9.38 3.57 7.05
C GLY A 73 -10.35 2.89 8.02
N ALA A 74 -9.82 2.08 8.93
CA ALA A 74 -10.58 1.24 9.86
C ALA A 74 -9.96 1.22 11.27
N GLY A 75 -9.46 2.35 11.75
CA GLY A 75 -8.70 2.45 12.99
C GLY A 75 -7.19 2.32 12.74
N CYS A 76 -6.45 1.80 13.71
CA CYS A 76 -5.00 1.64 13.62
C CYS A 76 -4.59 0.77 12.43
N PHE A 77 -3.83 1.32 11.52
CA PHE A 77 -3.49 0.71 10.22
C PHE A 77 -2.64 -0.56 10.33
N TRP A 78 -1.89 -0.79 11.42
CA TRP A 78 -1.09 -2.00 11.61
C TRP A 78 -1.91 -3.29 11.64
N SER A 79 -3.06 -3.27 12.35
CA SER A 79 -3.96 -4.42 12.43
C SER A 79 -4.69 -4.64 11.10
N VAL A 80 -5.08 -3.54 10.46
CA VAL A 80 -5.79 -3.53 9.18
C VAL A 80 -4.89 -4.04 8.05
N GLU A 81 -3.62 -3.62 8.02
CA GLU A 81 -2.65 -4.11 7.03
C GLU A 81 -2.47 -5.62 7.12
N LYS A 82 -2.27 -6.15 8.32
CA LYS A 82 -2.10 -7.60 8.54
C LYS A 82 -3.24 -8.42 7.96
N LEU A 83 -4.48 -7.92 8.11
CA LEU A 83 -5.68 -8.57 7.59
C LEU A 83 -5.67 -8.63 6.06
N PHE A 84 -5.51 -7.47 5.41
CA PHE A 84 -5.58 -7.40 3.95
C PHE A 84 -4.39 -8.07 3.27
N LYS A 85 -3.20 -7.96 3.85
CA LYS A 85 -1.98 -8.60 3.35
C LYS A 85 -2.08 -10.14 3.32
N ALA A 86 -2.85 -10.73 4.24
CA ALA A 86 -3.11 -12.17 4.27
C ALA A 86 -4.18 -12.62 3.28
N THR A 87 -4.88 -11.69 2.61
CA THR A 87 -5.99 -12.01 1.70
C THR A 87 -5.46 -12.45 0.34
N GLU A 88 -5.85 -13.64 -0.11
CA GLU A 88 -5.49 -14.12 -1.45
C GLU A 88 -6.03 -13.16 -2.51
N GLY A 89 -5.19 -12.81 -3.49
CA GLY A 89 -5.53 -11.85 -4.53
C GLY A 89 -5.12 -10.41 -4.22
N VAL A 90 -4.74 -10.11 -2.98
CA VAL A 90 -4.04 -8.86 -2.63
C VAL A 90 -2.55 -9.06 -2.85
N TYR A 91 -1.91 -8.15 -3.59
CA TYR A 91 -0.51 -8.28 -4.01
C TYR A 91 0.42 -7.28 -3.35
N LEU A 92 -0.08 -6.10 -3.07
CA LEU A 92 0.68 -5.04 -2.45
C LEU A 92 -0.19 -4.34 -1.42
N THR A 93 0.40 -4.05 -0.27
CA THR A 93 -0.20 -3.22 0.77
C THR A 93 0.80 -2.17 1.20
N SER A 94 0.32 -0.98 1.50
CA SER A 94 1.07 0.07 2.14
C SER A 94 0.16 0.80 3.13
N VAL A 95 0.74 1.34 4.19
CA VAL A 95 0.01 2.11 5.19
C VAL A 95 0.46 3.56 5.15
N GLY A 96 -0.43 4.47 5.52
CA GLY A 96 -0.13 5.88 5.50
C GLY A 96 -1.30 6.74 5.96
N TYR A 97 -1.25 8.02 5.61
CA TYR A 97 -2.22 9.04 6.01
C TYR A 97 -2.89 9.67 4.80
N MET A 98 -4.22 9.79 4.83
CA MET A 98 -4.99 10.32 3.71
C MET A 98 -6.18 11.18 4.17
N GLY A 99 -6.61 12.12 3.32
CA GLY A 99 -7.84 12.88 3.48
C GLY A 99 -7.75 14.04 4.46
N GLY A 100 -6.55 14.43 4.89
CA GLY A 100 -6.32 15.59 5.74
C GLY A 100 -5.95 16.86 4.98
N ASN A 101 -5.52 17.88 5.74
CA ASN A 101 -5.29 19.25 5.25
C ASN A 101 -3.80 19.62 5.17
N THR A 102 -2.90 18.67 5.48
CA THR A 102 -1.45 18.94 5.59
C THR A 102 -0.70 18.09 4.59
N ASP A 103 0.20 18.70 3.84
CA ASP A 103 1.11 17.97 2.95
C ASP A 103 2.19 17.25 3.77
N LYS A 104 2.42 15.97 3.45
CA LYS A 104 3.46 15.12 4.08
C LYS A 104 3.47 15.20 5.61
N PRO A 105 2.34 14.91 6.28
CA PRO A 105 2.26 15.00 7.73
C PRO A 105 3.19 13.99 8.39
N THR A 106 3.82 14.40 9.49
CA THR A 106 4.53 13.49 10.37
C THR A 106 3.56 12.71 11.27
N TYR A 107 3.99 11.57 11.78
CA TYR A 107 3.21 10.81 12.77
C TYR A 107 2.75 11.66 13.96
N LYS A 108 3.66 12.49 14.49
CA LYS A 108 3.36 13.37 15.64
C LYS A 108 2.26 14.38 15.32
N GLU A 109 2.26 14.95 14.13
CA GLU A 109 1.22 15.90 13.69
C GLU A 109 -0.12 15.20 13.53
N VAL A 110 -0.16 13.99 12.95
CA VAL A 110 -1.39 13.22 12.84
C VAL A 110 -1.95 12.88 14.22
N CYS A 111 -1.11 12.41 15.14
CA CYS A 111 -1.50 12.10 16.51
C CYS A 111 -1.99 13.32 17.30
N SER A 112 -1.59 14.54 16.94
CA SER A 112 -2.13 15.76 17.56
C SER A 112 -3.60 16.03 17.20
N GLY A 113 -4.14 15.34 16.18
CA GLY A 113 -5.52 15.51 15.71
C GLY A 113 -5.75 16.76 14.86
N THR A 114 -4.71 17.57 14.57
CA THR A 114 -4.85 18.85 13.86
C THR A 114 -4.82 18.71 12.35
N THR A 115 -4.28 17.61 11.82
CA THR A 115 -4.10 17.38 10.37
C THR A 115 -5.35 16.85 9.68
N ASN A 116 -6.30 16.33 10.42
CA ASN A 116 -7.51 15.65 9.91
C ASN A 116 -7.23 14.48 8.95
N HIS A 117 -6.02 13.92 8.93
CA HIS A 117 -5.72 12.71 8.20
C HIS A 117 -6.34 11.48 8.86
N ALA A 118 -6.75 10.50 8.04
CA ALA A 118 -7.04 9.15 8.51
C ALA A 118 -5.82 8.25 8.33
N GLU A 119 -5.64 7.32 9.26
CA GLU A 119 -4.80 6.16 9.07
C GLU A 119 -5.45 5.24 8.05
N VAL A 120 -4.74 4.91 6.99
CA VAL A 120 -5.29 4.10 5.91
C VAL A 120 -4.35 2.96 5.51
N ILE A 121 -4.97 1.91 5.00
CA ILE A 121 -4.31 0.93 4.17
C ILE A 121 -4.62 1.23 2.71
N ASP A 122 -3.60 1.26 1.89
CA ASP A 122 -3.70 1.33 0.45
C ASP A 122 -3.21 0.00 -0.14
N LEU A 123 -3.99 -0.59 -1.01
CA LEU A 123 -3.71 -1.93 -1.52
C LEU A 123 -3.97 -2.07 -3.02
N TYR A 124 -3.23 -2.96 -3.64
CA TYR A 124 -3.43 -3.39 -5.02
C TYR A 124 -3.85 -4.86 -5.06
N PHE A 125 -4.93 -5.14 -5.76
CA PHE A 125 -5.52 -6.47 -5.83
C PHE A 125 -5.89 -6.89 -7.26
N ASN A 126 -5.86 -8.18 -7.53
CA ASN A 126 -6.33 -8.75 -8.79
C ASN A 126 -7.83 -9.08 -8.68
N SER A 127 -8.65 -8.34 -9.42
CA SER A 127 -10.11 -8.54 -9.42
C SER A 127 -10.59 -9.87 -9.99
N GLU A 128 -9.71 -10.64 -10.66
CA GLU A 128 -10.00 -12.01 -11.08
C GLU A 128 -9.88 -13.02 -9.91
N LYS A 129 -9.17 -12.66 -8.83
CA LYS A 129 -8.96 -13.51 -7.65
C LYS A 129 -9.76 -13.09 -6.44
N VAL A 130 -9.87 -11.80 -6.20
CA VAL A 130 -10.65 -11.24 -5.10
C VAL A 130 -11.44 -10.03 -5.59
N SER A 131 -12.74 -9.99 -5.32
CA SER A 131 -13.58 -8.87 -5.73
C SER A 131 -13.44 -7.68 -4.77
N TYR A 132 -13.73 -6.47 -5.23
CA TYR A 132 -13.80 -5.30 -4.37
C TYR A 132 -14.86 -5.46 -3.28
N THR A 133 -16.00 -6.08 -3.60
CA THR A 133 -17.04 -6.44 -2.62
C THR A 133 -16.52 -7.36 -1.52
N THR A 134 -15.65 -8.32 -1.86
CA THR A 134 -15.01 -9.18 -0.84
C THR A 134 -14.12 -8.37 0.10
N LEU A 135 -13.36 -7.40 -0.44
CA LEU A 135 -12.53 -6.50 0.38
C LEU A 135 -13.38 -5.59 1.26
N LEU A 136 -14.52 -5.08 0.75
CA LEU A 136 -15.49 -4.35 1.57
C LEU A 136 -16.07 -5.21 2.69
N ASN A 137 -16.39 -6.47 2.44
CA ASN A 137 -16.88 -7.38 3.49
C ASN A 137 -15.83 -7.61 4.59
N LEU A 138 -14.55 -7.74 4.22
CA LEU A 138 -13.45 -7.80 5.19
C LEU A 138 -13.34 -6.49 5.99
N PHE A 139 -13.48 -5.35 5.35
CA PHE A 139 -13.48 -4.04 6.00
C PHE A 139 -14.59 -3.94 7.04
N TRP A 140 -15.85 -4.28 6.68
CA TRP A 140 -16.99 -4.23 7.59
C TRP A 140 -16.88 -5.21 8.77
N ALA A 141 -16.33 -6.40 8.54
CA ALA A 141 -16.22 -7.42 9.56
C ALA A 141 -15.15 -7.13 10.62
N ASN A 142 -14.23 -6.21 10.37
CA ASN A 142 -13.03 -6.03 11.20
C ASN A 142 -12.94 -4.68 11.90
N HIS A 143 -13.99 -3.85 11.85
CA HIS A 143 -14.04 -2.61 12.62
C HIS A 143 -15.47 -2.22 12.98
N ASN A 144 -15.65 -1.26 13.86
CA ASN A 144 -16.96 -0.70 14.17
C ASN A 144 -17.19 0.56 13.31
N PRO A 145 -18.07 0.51 12.30
CA PRO A 145 -18.31 1.64 11.39
C PRO A 145 -19.27 2.70 11.96
N THR A 146 -19.76 2.52 13.20
CA THR A 146 -20.77 3.40 13.83
C THR A 146 -20.18 4.36 14.86
N THR A 147 -18.86 4.30 15.11
CA THR A 147 -18.20 5.15 16.11
C THR A 147 -17.46 6.31 15.47
N LEU A 148 -17.84 7.54 15.85
CA LEU A 148 -17.24 8.75 15.31
C LEU A 148 -15.79 8.92 15.80
N ASN A 149 -14.84 9.03 14.85
CA ASN A 149 -13.43 9.29 15.15
C ASN A 149 -12.84 8.37 16.22
N ARG A 150 -13.24 7.10 16.20
CA ARG A 150 -12.85 6.14 17.22
C ARG A 150 -12.91 4.71 16.68
N GLN A 151 -11.94 3.88 17.12
CA GLN A 151 -12.00 2.44 16.92
C GLN A 151 -11.49 1.72 18.17
N GLY A 152 -12.41 1.02 18.87
CA GLY A 152 -12.06 0.38 20.14
C GLY A 152 -11.58 1.40 21.18
N PHE A 153 -10.34 1.26 21.64
CA PHE A 153 -9.69 2.17 22.59
C PHE A 153 -9.00 3.37 21.91
N ASP A 154 -8.75 3.30 20.61
CA ASP A 154 -8.12 4.37 19.85
C ASP A 154 -9.12 5.49 19.58
N ASN A 155 -8.77 6.70 19.98
CA ASN A 155 -9.63 7.89 19.87
C ASN A 155 -8.89 9.00 19.13
N GLY A 156 -9.50 9.53 18.08
CA GLY A 156 -8.95 10.59 17.25
C GLY A 156 -9.45 10.49 15.81
N THR A 157 -9.40 11.62 15.07
CA THR A 157 -9.85 11.71 13.67
C THR A 157 -9.10 10.73 12.76
N GLN A 158 -7.87 10.37 13.11
CA GLN A 158 -7.05 9.42 12.36
C GLN A 158 -7.61 8.00 12.39
N TYR A 159 -8.41 7.65 13.39
CA TYR A 159 -8.98 6.30 13.53
C TYR A 159 -10.42 6.17 13.03
N ARG A 160 -10.88 7.16 12.25
CA ARG A 160 -12.24 7.14 11.71
C ARG A 160 -12.44 6.06 10.66
N SER A 161 -13.68 5.61 10.52
CA SER A 161 -14.10 4.74 9.43
C SER A 161 -14.23 5.54 8.13
N VAL A 162 -13.47 5.17 7.10
CA VAL A 162 -13.49 5.85 5.81
C VAL A 162 -13.09 4.91 4.66
N VAL A 163 -13.73 5.09 3.51
CA VAL A 163 -13.36 4.47 2.24
C VAL A 163 -12.99 5.57 1.25
N PHE A 164 -11.78 5.50 0.69
CA PHE A 164 -11.35 6.35 -0.41
C PHE A 164 -11.52 5.59 -1.73
N TYR A 165 -12.45 6.03 -2.58
CA TYR A 165 -12.74 5.36 -3.83
C TYR A 165 -11.88 5.89 -4.99
N HIS A 166 -11.47 4.98 -5.89
CA HIS A 166 -10.64 5.25 -7.06
C HIS A 166 -11.42 5.26 -8.38
N SER A 167 -12.72 4.99 -8.33
CA SER A 167 -13.60 5.01 -9.49
C SER A 167 -15.06 5.16 -9.07
N GLU A 168 -15.90 5.67 -9.98
CA GLU A 168 -17.35 5.73 -9.76
C GLU A 168 -17.98 4.35 -9.50
N LYS A 169 -17.39 3.30 -10.08
CA LYS A 169 -17.82 1.92 -9.82
C LYS A 169 -17.62 1.57 -8.35
N GLN A 170 -16.43 1.84 -7.79
CA GLN A 170 -16.16 1.62 -6.37
C GLN A 170 -17.08 2.44 -5.48
N GLN A 171 -17.32 3.70 -5.79
CA GLN A 171 -18.26 4.54 -5.05
C GLN A 171 -19.64 3.87 -4.93
N LYS A 172 -20.21 3.45 -6.05
CA LYS A 172 -21.51 2.77 -6.07
C LYS A 172 -21.51 1.45 -5.28
N GLU A 173 -20.43 0.68 -5.39
CA GLU A 173 -20.28 -0.57 -4.62
C GLU A 173 -20.23 -0.31 -3.11
N VAL A 174 -19.52 0.73 -2.66
CA VAL A 174 -19.46 1.12 -1.24
C VAL A 174 -20.83 1.58 -0.76
N GLU A 175 -21.53 2.45 -1.49
CA GLU A 175 -22.85 2.96 -1.13
C GLU A 175 -23.90 1.85 -1.01
N LEU A 176 -23.84 0.85 -1.90
CA LEU A 176 -24.70 -0.34 -1.82
C LEU A 176 -24.33 -1.20 -0.61
N SER A 177 -23.05 -1.41 -0.39
CA SER A 177 -22.54 -2.21 0.71
C SER A 177 -22.90 -1.61 2.08
N ILE A 178 -22.86 -0.27 2.25
CA ILE A 178 -23.34 0.41 3.46
C ILE A 178 -24.81 0.09 3.73
N LYS A 179 -25.67 0.19 2.71
CA LYS A 179 -27.11 -0.10 2.85
C LYS A 179 -27.38 -1.54 3.27
N GLU A 180 -26.57 -2.49 2.77
CA GLU A 180 -26.65 -3.89 3.15
C GLU A 180 -26.16 -4.10 4.57
N GLN A 181 -25.01 -3.54 4.93
CA GLN A 181 -24.38 -3.69 6.24
C GLN A 181 -25.17 -2.99 7.35
N GLN A 182 -25.89 -1.90 7.06
CA GLN A 182 -26.70 -1.20 8.06
C GLN A 182 -27.67 -2.13 8.80
N ARG A 183 -28.09 -3.22 8.17
CA ARG A 183 -28.98 -4.22 8.79
C ARG A 183 -28.35 -4.98 9.95
N ASN A 184 -27.01 -4.97 10.01
CA ASN A 184 -26.23 -5.65 11.06
C ASN A 184 -25.91 -4.74 12.26
N TRP A 185 -26.29 -3.45 12.19
CA TRP A 185 -25.95 -2.45 13.18
C TRP A 185 -27.19 -1.69 13.64
N GLU A 186 -27.35 -1.55 14.97
CA GLU A 186 -28.43 -0.73 15.56
C GLU A 186 -28.18 0.77 15.35
N ASN A 187 -26.92 1.19 15.46
CA ASN A 187 -26.52 2.56 15.21
C ASN A 187 -26.24 2.78 13.73
N GLU A 188 -26.40 4.03 13.30
CA GLU A 188 -26.09 4.43 11.92
C GLU A 188 -24.61 4.20 11.59
N ILE A 189 -24.35 3.61 10.40
CA ILE A 189 -23.02 3.54 9.83
C ILE A 189 -22.61 4.93 9.37
N ILE A 190 -21.54 5.45 9.94
CA ILE A 190 -21.01 6.79 9.68
C ILE A 190 -19.71 6.78 8.87
N THR A 191 -19.41 5.68 8.21
CA THR A 191 -18.24 5.55 7.32
C THR A 191 -18.27 6.63 6.24
N GLN A 192 -17.22 7.41 6.15
CA GLN A 192 -17.07 8.42 5.11
C GLN A 192 -16.72 7.77 3.77
N ILE A 193 -17.30 8.27 2.67
CA ILE A 193 -16.99 7.87 1.30
C ILE A 193 -16.38 9.08 0.61
N ILE A 194 -15.09 9.04 0.30
CA ILE A 194 -14.31 10.19 -0.18
C ILE A 194 -13.64 9.83 -1.51
N PRO A 195 -13.72 10.70 -2.54
CA PRO A 195 -12.95 10.48 -3.77
C PRO A 195 -11.45 10.61 -3.53
N THR A 196 -10.67 9.78 -4.19
CA THR A 196 -9.22 9.90 -4.19
C THR A 196 -8.82 10.99 -5.18
N LEU A 197 -8.77 12.25 -4.74
CA LEU A 197 -8.44 13.40 -5.60
C LEU A 197 -6.93 13.67 -5.68
N THR A 198 -6.18 13.36 -4.65
CA THR A 198 -4.72 13.51 -4.60
C THR A 198 -4.15 12.63 -3.50
N LEU A 199 -3.11 11.87 -3.83
CA LEU A 199 -2.38 11.08 -2.83
C LEU A 199 -1.47 12.00 -2.04
N ILE A 200 -1.81 12.24 -0.79
CA ILE A 200 -0.81 12.60 0.22
C ILE A 200 -0.68 11.38 1.12
N VAL A 201 0.18 10.47 0.72
CA VAL A 201 0.49 9.29 1.52
C VAL A 201 1.93 9.44 1.97
N THR A 202 2.11 9.61 3.26
CA THR A 202 3.43 9.45 3.86
C THR A 202 3.54 7.98 4.22
N PHE A 203 4.32 7.24 3.44
CA PHE A 203 4.53 5.82 3.68
C PHE A 203 5.41 5.62 4.89
N HIS A 204 4.96 4.82 5.83
CA HIS A 204 5.81 4.13 6.78
C HIS A 204 5.95 2.70 6.29
N ASP A 205 7.18 2.37 5.90
CA ASP A 205 7.67 1.04 5.55
C ASP A 205 7.30 0.48 4.16
N LEU A 206 8.20 0.76 3.19
CA LEU A 206 8.22 0.17 1.84
C LEU A 206 8.70 -1.30 1.81
N ASN A 207 8.74 -1.99 2.95
CA ASN A 207 9.26 -3.36 3.05
C ASN A 207 8.40 -4.45 2.40
N SER A 208 7.33 -4.09 1.67
CA SER A 208 6.40 -5.09 1.12
C SER A 208 6.44 -5.25 -0.40
N VAL A 209 7.30 -4.53 -1.12
CA VAL A 209 7.23 -4.48 -2.60
C VAL A 209 7.84 -5.69 -3.29
N TRP A 210 8.74 -6.42 -2.65
CA TRP A 210 9.39 -7.58 -3.22
C TRP A 210 9.13 -8.84 -2.39
N GLN A 211 8.30 -9.74 -2.91
CA GLN A 211 8.28 -11.11 -2.42
C GLN A 211 9.44 -11.85 -3.09
N VAL A 212 10.52 -12.04 -2.36
CA VAL A 212 11.56 -13.00 -2.73
C VAL A 212 10.93 -14.38 -2.66
N SER A 213 10.93 -15.10 -3.77
CA SER A 213 10.51 -16.50 -3.78
C SER A 213 11.48 -17.31 -2.91
N ASN A 214 10.96 -17.92 -1.85
CA ASN A 214 11.65 -19.02 -1.16
C ASN A 214 11.62 -20.26 -2.04
#